data_b0df1610f03a45576cc8a62354ed01be
#
_entry.id   b0df1610f03a45576cc8a62354ed01be
#
_cell.length_a   1.000
_cell.length_b   1.000
_cell.length_c   1.000
_cell.angle_alpha   90.00
_cell.angle_beta   90.00
_cell.angle_gamma   90.00
#
_symmetry.space_group_name_H-M   'P 1'
#
loop_
_entity.id
_entity.type
_entity.pdbx_description
1 polymer ?
#
loop_
_entity_poly.entity_id
_entity_poly.type
_entity_poly.pdbx_seq_one_letter_code
_entity_poly.pdbx_strand_id
1 'polypeptide(L)'
;MARFDMSGIDDLVAEMRRMGEESGEAAKAVLLAGAEGVKRGWKQAAEEHELRDTGDMINSIGFAREPVDVGGAYSIDIYPQGKDRHGVRNAEKAFVLHYGTSKLPATRWVDDADKYSEDYAIPAMNDTWDEFISTGKVPHVQLTPNTTGGGLRKTKS
;
A
#
# COMPACT_ATOMS: atom_id res chain seq x y z
N MET A 1 -7.81 -5.71 3.99
CA MET A 1 -6.84 -4.68 4.33
C MET A 1 -5.46 -5.29 4.41
N ALA A 2 -4.55 -4.81 3.61
CA ALA A 2 -3.23 -5.38 3.57
C ALA A 2 -2.34 -4.72 4.63
N ARG A 3 -1.65 -5.51 5.38
CA ARG A 3 -0.67 -5.02 6.33
C ARG A 3 0.60 -5.84 6.17
N PHE A 4 1.72 -5.15 5.96
CA PHE A 4 2.98 -5.83 5.83
C PHE A 4 3.45 -6.36 7.16
N ASP A 5 4.01 -7.56 7.10
CA ASP A 5 4.82 -8.06 8.20
C ASP A 5 6.16 -7.34 8.13
N MET A 6 6.48 -6.62 9.19
CA MET A 6 7.65 -5.75 9.24
C MET A 6 8.88 -6.42 9.84
N SER A 7 8.85 -7.72 10.08
CA SER A 7 9.97 -8.37 10.77
C SER A 7 11.30 -8.22 10.03
N GLY A 8 11.29 -8.33 8.70
CA GLY A 8 12.49 -8.11 7.91
C GLY A 8 12.94 -6.65 7.90
N ILE A 9 12.00 -5.74 8.00
CA ILE A 9 12.28 -4.30 8.03
C ILE A 9 12.86 -3.91 9.39
N ASP A 10 12.45 -4.55 10.47
CA ASP A 10 13.00 -4.25 11.80
C ASP A 10 14.51 -4.50 11.82
N ASP A 11 14.99 -5.56 11.19
CA ASP A 11 16.41 -5.82 11.08
C ASP A 11 17.10 -4.74 10.26
N LEU A 12 16.49 -4.30 9.18
CA LEU A 12 17.02 -3.21 8.37
C LEU A 12 17.07 -1.91 9.17
N VAL A 13 16.03 -1.60 9.90
CA VAL A 13 15.99 -0.38 10.71
C VAL A 13 17.07 -0.43 11.78
N ALA A 14 17.29 -1.57 12.44
CA ALA A 14 18.35 -1.73 13.43
C ALA A 14 19.71 -1.46 12.81
N GLU A 15 19.95 -1.95 11.63
CA GLU A 15 21.19 -1.68 10.92
C GLU A 15 21.31 -0.23 10.49
N MET A 16 20.24 0.35 9.99
CA MET A 16 20.20 1.77 9.59
C MET A 16 20.55 2.70 10.71
N ARG A 17 20.13 2.40 11.93
CA ARG A 17 20.43 3.24 13.09
C ARG A 17 21.93 3.39 13.34
N ARG A 18 22.71 2.46 12.86
CA ARG A 18 24.16 2.54 12.97
C ARG A 18 24.78 3.45 11.91
N MET A 19 23.99 3.87 10.93
CA MET A 19 24.46 4.65 9.80
C MET A 19 24.25 6.15 9.95
N GLY A 20 23.61 6.56 11.03
CA GLY A 20 23.46 7.97 11.30
C GLY A 20 21.99 8.45 11.29
N GLU A 21 21.82 9.76 11.28
CA GLU A 21 20.51 10.37 11.49
C GLU A 21 19.53 10.19 10.35
N GLU A 22 20.03 9.90 9.16
CA GLU A 22 19.14 9.73 8.01
C GLU A 22 18.49 8.35 7.94
N SER A 23 18.85 7.46 8.85
CA SER A 23 18.35 6.10 8.82
C SER A 23 16.84 5.99 9.01
N GLY A 24 16.27 6.85 9.83
CA GLY A 24 14.82 6.88 10.01
C GLY A 24 14.08 7.27 8.75
N GLU A 25 14.61 8.27 8.04
CA GLU A 25 14.01 8.70 6.77
C GLU A 25 14.22 7.65 5.68
N ALA A 26 15.36 6.97 5.68
CA ALA A 26 15.58 5.87 4.75
C ALA A 26 14.62 4.72 5.00
N ALA A 27 14.33 4.40 6.26
CA ALA A 27 13.36 3.37 6.60
C ALA A 27 11.97 3.73 6.08
N LYS A 28 11.57 5.00 6.22
CA LYS A 28 10.30 5.48 5.68
C LYS A 28 10.27 5.35 4.15
N ALA A 29 11.37 5.69 3.49
CA ALA A 29 11.45 5.57 2.03
C ALA A 29 11.30 4.10 1.58
N VAL A 30 11.96 3.19 2.27
CA VAL A 30 11.83 1.75 1.98
C VAL A 30 10.38 1.30 2.16
N LEU A 31 9.75 1.73 3.23
CA LEU A 31 8.36 1.36 3.52
C LEU A 31 7.41 1.95 2.47
N LEU A 32 7.62 3.19 2.04
CA LEU A 32 6.80 3.80 0.98
C LEU A 32 6.96 3.06 -0.34
N ALA A 33 8.18 2.64 -0.68
CA ALA A 33 8.40 1.85 -1.89
C ALA A 33 7.63 0.53 -1.83
N GLY A 34 7.65 -0.11 -0.67
CA GLY A 34 6.88 -1.33 -0.44
C GLY A 34 5.38 -1.08 -0.56
N ALA A 35 4.90 0.02 0.00
CA ALA A 35 3.48 0.37 -0.05
C ALA A 35 3.00 0.58 -1.48
N GLU A 36 3.83 1.20 -2.33
CA GLU A 36 3.48 1.32 -3.75
C GLU A 36 3.38 -0.05 -4.42
N GLY A 37 4.26 -0.97 -4.06
CA GLY A 37 4.20 -2.34 -4.56
C GLY A 37 2.93 -3.06 -4.13
N VAL A 38 2.52 -2.90 -2.87
CA VAL A 38 1.27 -3.49 -2.38
C VAL A 38 0.08 -2.88 -3.10
N LYS A 39 0.05 -1.57 -3.24
CA LYS A 39 -1.03 -0.88 -3.96
C LYS A 39 -1.16 -1.43 -5.38
N ARG A 40 -0.04 -1.60 -6.07
CA ARG A 40 -0.02 -2.14 -7.42
C ARG A 40 -0.58 -3.57 -7.45
N GLY A 41 -0.17 -4.40 -6.51
CA GLY A 41 -0.63 -5.79 -6.42
C GLY A 41 -2.12 -5.88 -6.15
N TRP A 42 -2.63 -5.03 -5.26
CA TRP A 42 -4.05 -4.98 -4.96
C TRP A 42 -4.88 -4.54 -6.17
N LYS A 43 -4.42 -3.50 -6.88
CA LYS A 43 -5.11 -3.05 -8.08
C LYS A 43 -5.11 -4.12 -9.16
N GLN A 44 -3.99 -4.80 -9.34
CA GLN A 44 -3.90 -5.87 -10.32
C GLN A 44 -4.87 -7.02 -9.99
N ALA A 45 -4.93 -7.45 -8.75
CA ALA A 45 -5.83 -8.53 -8.35
C ALA A 45 -7.28 -8.13 -8.56
N ALA A 46 -7.64 -6.89 -8.20
CA ALA A 46 -9.00 -6.41 -8.39
C ALA A 46 -9.39 -6.38 -9.87
N GLU A 47 -8.47 -5.97 -10.74
CA GLU A 47 -8.74 -5.96 -12.18
C GLU A 47 -8.85 -7.37 -12.74
N GLU A 48 -8.00 -8.29 -12.28
CA GLU A 48 -8.04 -9.67 -12.78
C GLU A 48 -9.30 -10.41 -12.34
N HIS A 49 -9.84 -10.05 -11.18
CA HIS A 49 -11.12 -10.60 -10.73
C HIS A 49 -12.31 -9.83 -11.30
N GLU A 50 -12.05 -8.89 -12.19
CA GLU A 50 -13.08 -8.11 -12.88
C GLU A 50 -14.01 -7.38 -11.93
N LEU A 51 -13.42 -6.79 -10.90
CA LEU A 51 -14.18 -6.09 -9.87
C LEU A 51 -14.46 -4.63 -10.18
N ARG A 52 -14.17 -4.23 -11.42
CA ARG A 52 -14.39 -2.85 -11.82
C ARG A 52 -15.85 -2.64 -12.22
N ASP A 53 -16.57 -1.96 -11.36
CA ASP A 53 -17.92 -1.49 -11.66
C ASP A 53 -17.77 -0.05 -12.19
N THR A 54 -17.75 0.93 -11.27
CA THR A 54 -17.48 2.32 -11.66
C THR A 54 -15.98 2.61 -11.68
N GLY A 55 -15.19 1.77 -11.07
CA GLY A 55 -13.76 1.99 -10.87
C GLY A 55 -13.45 2.70 -9.55
N ASP A 56 -14.45 3.13 -8.82
CA ASP A 56 -14.24 3.92 -7.61
C ASP A 56 -13.47 3.13 -6.54
N MET A 57 -13.85 1.86 -6.32
CA MET A 57 -13.18 1.04 -5.32
C MET A 57 -11.72 0.80 -5.70
N ILE A 58 -11.48 0.39 -6.93
CA ILE A 58 -10.11 0.08 -7.38
C ILE A 58 -9.25 1.33 -7.35
N ASN A 59 -9.78 2.45 -7.80
CA ASN A 59 -9.03 3.71 -7.82
C ASN A 59 -8.79 4.26 -6.42
N SER A 60 -9.57 3.81 -5.42
CA SER A 60 -9.41 4.30 -4.05
C SER A 60 -8.34 3.55 -3.26
N ILE A 61 -7.81 2.45 -3.79
CA ILE A 61 -6.77 1.69 -3.10
C ILE A 61 -5.54 2.58 -2.95
N GLY A 62 -5.14 2.80 -1.71
CA GLY A 62 -4.02 3.69 -1.44
C GLY A 62 -3.63 3.66 0.02
N PHE A 63 -2.78 4.60 0.40
CA PHE A 63 -2.23 4.67 1.75
C PHE A 63 -1.87 6.11 2.09
N ALA A 64 -1.66 6.37 3.40
CA ALA A 64 -1.19 7.67 3.85
C ALA A 64 0.32 7.81 3.58
N ARG A 65 0.72 8.98 3.14
CA ARG A 65 2.14 9.21 2.78
C ARG A 65 3.09 9.12 3.96
N GLU A 66 2.61 9.42 5.14
CA GLU A 66 3.45 9.43 6.32
C GLU A 66 3.24 8.15 7.10
N PRO A 67 4.27 7.30 7.20
CA PRO A 67 4.16 6.09 8.02
C PRO A 67 3.91 6.44 9.49
N VAL A 68 3.17 5.59 10.17
CA VAL A 68 2.87 5.77 11.59
C VAL A 68 3.92 5.04 12.41
N ASP A 69 4.47 5.72 13.40
CA ASP A 69 5.40 5.09 14.33
C ASP A 69 4.59 4.44 15.46
N VAL A 70 4.71 3.12 15.55
CA VAL A 70 4.02 2.35 16.57
C VAL A 70 5.08 1.59 17.37
N GLY A 71 5.44 2.11 18.53
CA GLY A 71 6.41 1.45 19.39
C GLY A 71 7.81 1.32 18.80
N GLY A 72 8.23 2.27 17.97
CA GLY A 72 9.54 2.26 17.34
C GLY A 72 9.58 1.57 15.99
N ALA A 73 8.46 1.02 15.52
CA ALA A 73 8.35 0.44 14.20
C ALA A 73 7.44 1.31 13.33
N TYR A 74 7.78 1.47 12.07
CA TYR A 74 6.93 2.21 11.14
C TYR A 74 5.91 1.27 10.50
N SER A 75 4.71 1.80 10.24
CA SER A 75 3.60 1.03 9.69
C SER A 75 2.83 1.85 8.69
N ILE A 76 2.37 1.21 7.63
CA ILE A 76 1.46 1.80 6.64
C ILE A 76 0.37 0.77 6.36
N ASP A 77 -0.88 1.23 6.37
CA ASP A 77 -2.01 0.39 5.97
C ASP A 77 -2.43 0.76 4.56
N ILE A 78 -2.60 -0.24 3.71
CA ILE A 78 -3.04 -0.07 2.34
C ILE A 78 -4.43 -0.69 2.21
N TYR A 79 -5.39 0.09 1.74
CA TYR A 79 -6.78 -0.37 1.64
C TYR A 79 -7.56 0.56 0.71
N PRO A 80 -8.75 0.12 0.22
CA PRO A 80 -9.64 1.01 -0.52
C PRO A 80 -10.19 2.09 0.42
N GLN A 81 -9.92 3.34 0.11
CA GLN A 81 -10.22 4.48 0.97
C GLN A 81 -11.50 5.18 0.56
N GLY A 82 -12.09 5.88 1.50
CA GLY A 82 -13.22 6.77 1.23
C GLY A 82 -14.49 6.05 0.78
N LYS A 83 -15.34 6.79 0.11
CA LYS A 83 -16.64 6.31 -0.37
C LYS A 83 -16.71 6.43 -1.89
N ASP A 84 -17.52 5.56 -2.49
CA ASP A 84 -17.76 5.67 -3.92
C ASP A 84 -18.75 6.80 -4.22
N ARG A 85 -19.06 6.99 -5.50
CA ARG A 85 -19.98 8.06 -5.95
C ARG A 85 -21.40 7.87 -5.44
N HIS A 86 -21.73 6.69 -4.93
CA HIS A 86 -23.04 6.40 -4.38
C HIS A 86 -23.06 6.46 -2.85
N GLY A 87 -21.95 6.85 -2.23
CA GLY A 87 -21.85 6.98 -0.79
C GLY A 87 -21.52 5.71 -0.03
N VAL A 88 -21.21 4.62 -0.74
CA VAL A 88 -20.84 3.36 -0.10
C VAL A 88 -19.34 3.34 0.16
N ARG A 89 -18.94 2.89 1.33
CA ARG A 89 -17.52 2.83 1.68
C ARG A 89 -16.80 1.81 0.81
N ASN A 90 -15.70 2.25 0.20
CA ASN A 90 -14.93 1.38 -0.69
C ASN A 90 -14.33 0.16 0.04
N ALA A 91 -13.89 0.33 1.29
CA ALA A 91 -13.39 -0.79 2.08
C ALA A 91 -14.46 -1.83 2.35
N GLU A 92 -15.70 -1.38 2.53
CA GLU A 92 -16.83 -2.28 2.75
C GLU A 92 -17.15 -3.09 1.49
N LYS A 93 -17.10 -2.44 0.33
CA LYS A 93 -17.27 -3.12 -0.95
C LYS A 93 -16.19 -4.18 -1.15
N ALA A 94 -14.95 -3.84 -0.85
CA ALA A 94 -13.84 -4.78 -0.97
C ALA A 94 -14.02 -6.01 -0.08
N PHE A 95 -14.49 -5.79 1.14
CA PHE A 95 -14.76 -6.86 2.09
C PHE A 95 -15.86 -7.79 1.56
N VAL A 96 -16.97 -7.21 1.10
CA VAL A 96 -18.10 -7.98 0.58
C VAL A 96 -17.70 -8.80 -0.64
N LEU A 97 -16.92 -8.22 -1.53
CA LEU A 97 -16.45 -8.93 -2.72
C LEU A 97 -15.52 -10.08 -2.36
N HIS A 98 -14.71 -9.91 -1.33
CA HIS A 98 -13.77 -10.95 -0.91
C HIS A 98 -14.49 -12.14 -0.26
N TYR A 99 -15.37 -11.86 0.71
CA TYR A 99 -16.03 -12.91 1.49
C TYR A 99 -17.36 -13.38 0.89
N GLY A 100 -17.97 -12.55 0.06
CA GLY A 100 -19.28 -12.85 -0.49
C GLY A 100 -20.42 -12.60 0.49
N THR A 101 -21.62 -12.82 0.03
CA THR A 101 -22.85 -12.74 0.82
C THR A 101 -23.74 -13.92 0.46
N SER A 102 -24.94 -13.99 1.06
CA SER A 102 -25.91 -15.02 0.70
C SER A 102 -26.34 -14.95 -0.77
N LYS A 103 -26.16 -13.78 -1.40
CA LYS A 103 -26.55 -13.58 -2.79
C LYS A 103 -25.40 -13.41 -3.74
N LEU A 104 -24.19 -13.23 -3.23
CA LEU A 104 -23.01 -12.95 -4.03
C LEU A 104 -21.91 -13.91 -3.63
N PRO A 105 -21.34 -14.69 -4.57
CA PRO A 105 -20.27 -15.62 -4.23
C PRO A 105 -19.00 -14.89 -3.85
N ALA A 106 -18.22 -15.48 -2.97
CA ALA A 106 -16.92 -14.94 -2.57
C ALA A 106 -15.96 -15.02 -3.74
N THR A 107 -15.20 -13.96 -3.99
CA THR A 107 -14.17 -13.95 -5.01
C THR A 107 -12.80 -14.31 -4.46
N ARG A 108 -12.57 -14.08 -3.18
CA ARG A 108 -11.28 -14.28 -2.51
C ARG A 108 -10.15 -13.49 -3.18
N TRP A 109 -10.48 -12.36 -3.79
CA TRP A 109 -9.50 -11.57 -4.56
C TRP A 109 -8.34 -11.06 -3.73
N VAL A 110 -8.54 -10.85 -2.43
CA VAL A 110 -7.47 -10.35 -1.55
C VAL A 110 -6.36 -11.39 -1.40
N ASP A 111 -6.68 -12.68 -1.54
CA ASP A 111 -5.63 -13.72 -1.49
C ASP A 111 -4.64 -13.53 -2.63
N ASP A 112 -5.13 -13.24 -3.84
CA ASP A 112 -4.26 -12.94 -4.98
C ASP A 112 -3.58 -11.59 -4.81
N ALA A 113 -4.28 -10.63 -4.23
CA ALA A 113 -3.71 -9.31 -3.95
C ALA A 113 -2.48 -9.41 -3.06
N ASP A 114 -2.54 -10.24 -2.01
CA ASP A 114 -1.41 -10.44 -1.12
C ASP A 114 -0.23 -11.06 -1.84
N LYS A 115 -0.49 -12.02 -2.71
CA LYS A 115 0.56 -12.68 -3.48
C LYS A 115 1.26 -11.71 -4.43
N TYR A 116 0.49 -10.93 -5.19
CA TYR A 116 1.07 -9.94 -6.09
C TYR A 116 1.81 -8.85 -5.32
N SER A 117 1.30 -8.52 -4.13
CA SER A 117 1.93 -7.50 -3.29
C SER A 117 3.37 -7.87 -2.93
N GLU A 118 3.60 -9.13 -2.55
CA GLU A 118 4.96 -9.58 -2.24
C GLU A 118 5.87 -9.45 -3.46
N ASP A 119 5.36 -9.85 -4.62
CA ASP A 119 6.15 -9.84 -5.85
C ASP A 119 6.58 -8.43 -6.25
N TYR A 120 5.77 -7.42 -5.98
CA TYR A 120 6.11 -6.04 -6.31
C TYR A 120 6.83 -5.33 -5.18
N ALA A 121 6.43 -5.58 -3.94
CA ALA A 121 6.93 -4.80 -2.81
C ALA A 121 8.36 -5.17 -2.43
N ILE A 122 8.68 -6.45 -2.37
CA ILE A 122 9.98 -6.88 -1.88
C ILE A 122 11.13 -6.38 -2.75
N PRO A 123 11.07 -6.54 -4.09
CA PRO A 123 12.14 -5.98 -4.93
C PRO A 123 12.24 -4.45 -4.82
N ALA A 124 11.11 -3.75 -4.74
CA ALA A 124 11.11 -2.30 -4.63
C ALA A 124 11.77 -1.83 -3.32
N MET A 125 11.50 -2.54 -2.22
CA MET A 125 12.11 -2.22 -0.93
C MET A 125 13.61 -2.49 -0.96
N ASN A 126 14.02 -3.62 -1.54
CA ASN A 126 15.42 -3.94 -1.66
C ASN A 126 16.18 -2.91 -2.51
N ASP A 127 15.61 -2.52 -3.63
CA ASP A 127 16.22 -1.52 -4.51
C ASP A 127 16.37 -0.18 -3.81
N THR A 128 15.36 0.22 -3.05
CA THR A 128 15.41 1.48 -2.31
C THR A 128 16.49 1.44 -1.23
N TRP A 129 16.58 0.33 -0.51
CA TRP A 129 17.63 0.14 0.50
C TRP A 129 19.02 0.16 -0.12
N ASP A 130 19.20 -0.57 -1.23
CA ASP A 130 20.47 -0.62 -1.93
C ASP A 130 20.90 0.76 -2.42
N GLU A 131 19.95 1.55 -2.90
CA GLU A 131 20.24 2.91 -3.32
C GLU A 131 20.74 3.76 -2.15
N PHE A 132 20.09 3.65 -0.99
CA PHE A 132 20.53 4.38 0.20
C PHE A 132 21.94 3.97 0.60
N ILE A 133 22.22 2.66 0.62
CA ILE A 133 23.55 2.16 0.98
C ILE A 133 24.61 2.66 0.02
N SER A 134 24.31 2.67 -1.27
CA SER A 134 25.32 3.03 -2.27
C SER A 134 25.54 4.53 -2.39
N THR A 135 24.51 5.35 -2.15
CA THR A 135 24.63 6.80 -2.31
C THR A 135 24.80 7.55 -1.00
N GLY A 136 24.42 6.92 0.12
CA GLY A 136 24.40 7.60 1.42
C GLY A 136 23.30 8.62 1.55
N LYS A 137 22.40 8.69 0.58
CA LYS A 137 21.29 9.66 0.58
C LYS A 137 19.96 8.93 0.59
N VAL A 138 18.96 9.52 1.27
CA VAL A 138 17.61 8.95 1.31
C VAL A 138 17.01 9.02 -0.09
N PRO A 139 16.60 7.89 -0.68
CA PRO A 139 16.02 7.89 -2.01
C PRO A 139 14.68 8.60 -2.03
N HIS A 140 14.38 9.24 -3.15
CA HIS A 140 13.05 9.79 -3.39
C HIS A 140 12.17 8.69 -3.97
N VAL A 141 11.08 8.39 -3.31
CA VAL A 141 10.14 7.38 -3.76
C VAL A 141 9.01 8.04 -4.54
N GLN A 142 8.83 7.62 -5.78
CA GLN A 142 7.77 8.14 -6.63
C GLN A 142 6.45 7.52 -6.21
N LEU A 143 5.54 8.34 -5.69
CA LEU A 143 4.22 7.88 -5.28
C LEU A 143 3.21 8.14 -6.39
N THR A 144 2.49 7.11 -6.79
CA THR A 144 1.44 7.27 -7.80
C THR A 144 0.22 7.91 -7.15
N PRO A 145 -0.57 8.67 -7.93
CA PRO A 145 -1.75 9.31 -7.37
C PRO A 145 -2.78 8.30 -6.91
N ASN A 146 -3.49 8.64 -5.86
CA ASN A 146 -4.65 7.88 -5.42
C ASN A 146 -5.86 8.61 -6.00
N THR A 147 -6.37 8.10 -7.11
CA THR A 147 -7.49 8.74 -7.78
C THR A 147 -8.77 8.04 -7.39
N THR A 148 -9.51 8.64 -6.51
CA THR A 148 -10.84 8.15 -6.21
C THR A 148 -11.84 8.93 -7.07
N GLY A 149 -12.96 8.35 -7.29
CA GLY A 149 -13.98 8.96 -8.13
C GLY A 149 -14.37 10.33 -7.63
N GLY A 150 -13.84 11.29 -8.22
CA GLY A 150 -14.16 12.67 -7.98
C GLY A 150 -13.97 13.20 -6.60
N GLY A 151 -13.89 12.36 -5.68
CA GLY A 151 -13.90 12.80 -4.37
C GLY A 151 -12.71 13.55 -4.01
N LEU A 152 -11.76 13.12 -4.33
CA LEU A 152 -10.73 13.62 -3.75
C LEU A 152 -10.13 14.69 -4.29
N ARG A 153 -10.36 14.82 -5.09
CA ARG A 153 -9.71 15.72 -5.63
C ARG A 153 -9.82 16.87 -5.15
N LYS A 154 -10.12 16.93 -4.96
CA LYS A 154 -10.13 17.91 -4.70
C LYS A 154 -10.04 18.27 -3.61
N THR A 155 -10.04 18.12 -3.21
CA THR A 155 -9.96 18.45 -2.32
C THR A 155 -9.24 19.08 -1.98
N LYS A 156 -9.38 19.47 -2.42
CA LYS A 156 -8.91 20.02 -2.26
C LYS A 156 -8.51 20.48 -1.71
N SER A 157 -8.75 20.63 -1.88
CA SER A 157 -8.28 21.09 -1.60
C SER A 157 -7.85 21.34 -1.31
#